data_e73fde0de2e1fd28e59bf49530eb40e3
#
_entry.id   e73fde0de2e1fd28e59bf49530eb40e3
#
_cell.length_a   1.000
_cell.length_b   1.000
_cell.length_c   1.000
_cell.angle_alpha   90.00
_cell.angle_beta   90.00
_cell.angle_gamma   90.00
#
_symmetry.space_group_name_H-M   'P 1'
#
loop_
_entity.id
_entity.type
_entity.pdbx_description
1 polymer ?
#
loop_
_entity_poly.entity_id
_entity_poly.type
_entity_poly.pdbx_seq_one_letter_code
_entity_poly.pdbx_strand_id
1 'polypeptide(L)'
;MFIGGTMNSSTKGGNLPLPSAGGGRPIMRKILLVLAILVSASCHDDPPVVYPTTAPLDVNKLALGPGDKLNLTVFYGSKSIQAAYTLDNSGEISVQFIGGVAANGKTLEQVRDDIKKRLADGYLNDPIVSLTLAEINSLSLSVSGMVTRTGPVKFSPGITITEVIARSGGFTPMARKNMVKVTRMLNGVKETYKLPVERIAEGERPNFPMLPGDEVFVPERPW
;
A
#
# COMPACT_ATOMS: atom_id res chain seq x y z
N MET A 1 -4.51 73.21 2.48
CA MET A 1 -3.93 74.55 2.77
C MET A 1 -2.58 74.57 2.08
N PHE A 2 -2.52 75.39 1.05
CA PHE A 2 -1.36 76.06 0.44
C PHE A 2 -0.20 75.23 -0.10
N ILE A 3 -0.08 75.20 -1.42
CA ILE A 3 0.59 76.16 -2.39
C ILE A 3 2.09 75.79 -2.44
N GLY A 4 2.61 75.41 -3.52
CA GLY A 4 2.83 76.07 -4.83
C GLY A 4 4.31 76.10 -5.01
N GLY A 5 4.81 75.96 -6.11
CA GLY A 5 5.16 76.83 -7.22
C GLY A 5 6.41 76.28 -7.90
N THR A 6 6.36 75.99 -9.08
CA THR A 6 6.85 76.60 -10.33
C THR A 6 8.27 77.14 -10.39
N MET A 7 8.90 76.83 -11.50
CA MET A 7 9.77 77.53 -12.42
C MET A 7 11.15 76.92 -12.57
N ASN A 8 11.40 76.22 -13.74
CA ASN A 8 11.82 76.73 -15.05
C ASN A 8 13.21 77.41 -15.06
N SER A 9 14.17 76.80 -15.69
CA SER A 9 14.97 77.51 -16.68
C SER A 9 15.90 76.56 -17.51
N SER A 10 15.73 76.69 -18.74
CA SER A 10 16.53 76.37 -19.90
C SER A 10 18.00 76.70 -19.78
N THR A 11 18.90 75.86 -20.31
CA THR A 11 20.07 76.27 -21.08
C THR A 11 20.61 75.11 -21.95
N LYS A 12 20.56 75.28 -23.09
CA LYS A 12 21.20 75.08 -24.42
C LYS A 12 22.65 74.58 -24.40
N GLY A 13 22.91 73.57 -25.27
CA GLY A 13 24.10 73.55 -26.05
C GLY A 13 25.05 72.39 -25.94
N GLY A 14 25.28 71.69 -27.02
CA GLY A 14 26.49 70.88 -27.20
C GLY A 14 26.28 69.59 -28.00
N ASN A 15 26.19 69.73 -29.33
CA ASN A 15 26.35 68.58 -30.25
C ASN A 15 27.79 68.13 -30.28
N LEU A 16 28.05 66.87 -30.04
CA LEU A 16 29.26 66.16 -30.45
C LEU A 16 28.85 64.81 -31.10
N PRO A 17 29.47 64.40 -32.19
CA PRO A 17 29.02 63.28 -32.98
C PRO A 17 29.40 61.92 -32.39
N LEU A 18 28.52 60.96 -32.56
CA LEU A 18 28.66 59.55 -32.25
C LEU A 18 29.63 58.84 -33.17
N PRO A 19 30.48 57.94 -32.67
CA PRO A 19 31.14 56.95 -33.53
C PRO A 19 30.19 55.82 -33.85
N SER A 20 30.13 55.47 -35.13
CA SER A 20 29.38 54.33 -35.66
C SER A 20 29.81 53.02 -35.04
N ALA A 21 28.91 52.40 -34.27
CA ALA A 21 29.09 51.03 -33.81
C ALA A 21 28.76 50.03 -34.90
N GLY A 22 29.71 49.26 -35.29
CA GLY A 22 29.61 48.19 -36.27
C GLY A 22 28.57 47.16 -35.99
N GLY A 23 27.93 46.76 -37.08
CA GLY A 23 26.86 45.72 -37.06
C GLY A 23 27.29 44.37 -36.53
N GLY A 24 26.91 44.06 -35.31
CA GLY A 24 26.92 42.71 -34.79
C GLY A 24 25.78 41.90 -35.38
N ARG A 25 26.13 40.88 -36.13
CA ARG A 25 25.18 40.04 -36.88
C ARG A 25 24.06 39.49 -35.99
N PRO A 26 22.78 39.67 -36.34
CA PRO A 26 21.62 39.24 -35.54
C PRO A 26 21.48 37.70 -35.40
N ILE A 27 22.29 36.94 -36.12
CA ILE A 27 22.27 35.47 -36.15
C ILE A 27 22.78 34.88 -34.85
N MET A 28 23.80 35.44 -34.20
CA MET A 28 24.39 34.92 -32.97
C MET A 28 23.48 35.13 -31.75
N ARG A 29 22.67 36.18 -31.74
CA ARG A 29 21.72 36.49 -30.67
C ARG A 29 20.47 35.60 -30.73
N LYS A 30 20.06 35.12 -31.92
CA LYS A 30 18.99 34.15 -32.12
C LYS A 30 19.43 32.73 -31.75
N ILE A 31 20.67 32.35 -31.98
CA ILE A 31 21.21 31.03 -31.60
C ILE A 31 21.33 30.91 -30.08
N LEU A 32 21.74 31.98 -29.37
CA LEU A 32 21.85 31.99 -27.91
C LEU A 32 20.47 31.91 -27.22
N LEU A 33 19.44 32.50 -27.83
CA LEU A 33 18.04 32.46 -27.33
C LEU A 33 17.39 31.09 -27.57
N VAL A 34 17.71 30.39 -28.66
CA VAL A 34 17.21 29.04 -28.96
C VAL A 34 17.90 28.00 -28.07
N LEU A 35 19.21 28.20 -27.76
CA LEU A 35 19.93 27.29 -26.85
C LEU A 35 19.46 27.42 -25.39
N ALA A 36 18.98 28.59 -24.96
CA ALA A 36 18.45 28.81 -23.62
C ALA A 36 17.07 28.18 -23.42
N ILE A 37 16.29 27.95 -24.49
CA ILE A 37 14.96 27.32 -24.44
C ILE A 37 15.07 25.79 -24.39
N LEU A 38 16.16 25.20 -24.85
CA LEU A 38 16.36 23.73 -24.88
C LEU A 38 16.81 23.13 -23.55
N VAL A 39 17.17 23.92 -22.55
CA VAL A 39 17.64 23.44 -21.23
C VAL A 39 16.52 23.33 -20.18
N SER A 40 15.32 23.86 -20.45
CA SER A 40 14.21 23.89 -19.48
C SER A 40 13.20 22.76 -19.59
N ALA A 41 13.46 21.70 -20.36
CA ALA A 41 12.49 20.62 -20.58
C ALA A 41 13.03 19.26 -20.09
N SER A 42 13.47 19.17 -18.84
CA SER A 42 13.84 17.88 -18.22
C SER A 42 13.48 17.80 -16.74
N CYS A 43 12.31 18.30 -16.37
CA CYS A 43 11.60 17.72 -15.24
C CYS A 43 10.68 16.65 -15.80
N HIS A 44 11.16 15.43 -15.90
CA HIS A 44 10.35 14.27 -16.14
C HIS A 44 9.68 13.92 -14.81
N ASP A 45 8.64 14.67 -14.46
CA ASP A 45 7.74 14.27 -13.40
C ASP A 45 6.99 13.03 -13.91
N ASP A 46 7.48 11.86 -13.52
CA ASP A 46 6.72 10.62 -13.68
C ASP A 46 5.30 10.85 -13.13
N PRO A 47 4.25 10.55 -13.88
CA PRO A 47 2.89 10.76 -13.40
C PRO A 47 2.69 10.04 -12.06
N PRO A 48 1.90 10.61 -11.13
CA PRO A 48 1.63 9.98 -9.86
C PRO A 48 1.03 8.59 -10.12
N VAL A 49 1.75 7.55 -9.67
CA VAL A 49 1.23 6.18 -9.75
C VAL A 49 0.14 6.07 -8.70
N VAL A 50 -1.10 6.13 -9.14
CA VAL A 50 -2.26 5.82 -8.30
C VAL A 50 -2.42 4.31 -8.30
N TYR A 51 -2.02 3.67 -7.21
CA TYR A 51 -2.40 2.28 -6.99
C TYR A 51 -3.90 2.22 -6.68
N PRO A 52 -4.61 1.16 -7.12
CA PRO A 52 -6.00 1.02 -6.74
C PRO A 52 -6.08 1.03 -5.21
N THR A 53 -6.76 2.02 -4.68
CA THR A 53 -7.05 2.11 -3.25
C THR A 53 -8.03 0.99 -2.94
N THR A 54 -7.50 -0.16 -2.60
CA THR A 54 -8.30 -1.21 -1.99
C THR A 54 -8.79 -0.66 -0.66
N ALA A 55 -10.10 -0.62 -0.45
CA ALA A 55 -10.67 -0.28 0.84
C ALA A 55 -9.95 -1.07 1.94
N PRO A 56 -9.74 -0.49 3.14
CA PRO A 56 -9.10 -1.22 4.22
C PRO A 56 -9.75 -2.59 4.38
N LEU A 57 -8.92 -3.63 4.35
CA LEU A 57 -9.41 -4.99 4.48
C LEU A 57 -10.06 -5.13 5.86
N ASP A 58 -11.37 -5.35 5.89
CA ASP A 58 -12.09 -5.61 7.13
C ASP A 58 -11.79 -7.06 7.58
N VAL A 59 -10.94 -7.18 8.60
CA VAL A 59 -10.50 -8.46 9.14
C VAL A 59 -11.68 -9.33 9.57
N ASN A 60 -12.79 -8.71 10.02
CA ASN A 60 -13.98 -9.44 10.49
C ASN A 60 -14.76 -10.10 9.34
N LYS A 61 -14.54 -9.62 8.09
CA LYS A 61 -15.16 -10.18 6.88
C LYS A 61 -14.31 -11.24 6.20
N LEU A 62 -13.10 -11.49 6.70
CA LEU A 62 -12.26 -12.56 6.18
C LEU A 62 -12.88 -13.91 6.53
N ALA A 63 -12.86 -14.84 5.58
CA ALA A 63 -13.21 -16.22 5.82
C ALA A 63 -12.11 -16.88 6.64
N LEU A 64 -12.49 -17.53 7.72
CA LEU A 64 -11.58 -18.28 8.58
C LEU A 64 -11.15 -19.58 7.89
N GLY A 65 -9.96 -20.04 8.22
CA GLY A 65 -9.40 -21.29 7.70
C GLY A 65 -8.59 -22.06 8.73
N PRO A 66 -8.19 -23.29 8.40
CA PRO A 66 -7.40 -24.14 9.29
C PRO A 66 -6.10 -23.45 9.75
N GLY A 67 -5.80 -23.61 11.04
CA GLY A 67 -4.64 -23.01 11.68
C GLY A 67 -4.85 -21.60 12.23
N ASP A 68 -5.98 -20.92 11.93
CA ASP A 68 -6.30 -19.63 12.51
C ASP A 68 -6.54 -19.74 14.00
N LYS A 69 -6.10 -18.73 14.76
CA LYS A 69 -6.29 -18.68 16.20
C LYS A 69 -7.31 -17.62 16.58
N LEU A 70 -8.27 -18.04 17.41
CA LEU A 70 -9.38 -17.22 17.88
C LEU A 70 -9.35 -17.10 19.39
N ASN A 71 -9.65 -15.91 19.90
CA ASN A 71 -9.93 -15.71 21.32
C ASN A 71 -11.45 -15.57 21.52
N LEU A 72 -12.01 -16.47 22.30
CA LEU A 72 -13.41 -16.46 22.69
C LEU A 72 -13.55 -15.97 24.13
N THR A 73 -14.44 -15.00 24.34
CA THR A 73 -14.86 -14.57 25.66
C THR A 73 -16.39 -14.69 25.73
N VAL A 74 -16.88 -15.42 26.70
CA VAL A 74 -18.33 -15.60 26.96
C VAL A 74 -18.64 -15.01 28.31
N PHE A 75 -19.57 -14.05 28.37
CA PHE A 75 -20.08 -13.47 29.60
C PHE A 75 -21.47 -14.05 29.86
N TYR A 76 -21.73 -14.49 31.09
CA TYR A 76 -23.02 -14.99 31.54
C TYR A 76 -23.23 -14.62 33.01
N GLY A 77 -24.28 -13.84 33.29
CA GLY A 77 -24.49 -13.25 34.61
C GLY A 77 -23.25 -12.42 35.05
N SER A 78 -22.70 -12.71 36.22
CA SER A 78 -21.52 -12.08 36.77
C SER A 78 -20.19 -12.81 36.44
N LYS A 79 -20.24 -13.84 35.62
CA LYS A 79 -19.08 -14.69 35.28
C LYS A 79 -18.67 -14.52 33.82
N SER A 80 -17.37 -14.81 33.55
CA SER A 80 -16.84 -14.87 32.19
C SER A 80 -15.95 -16.10 32.02
N ILE A 81 -15.96 -16.64 30.81
CA ILE A 81 -15.03 -17.70 30.36
C ILE A 81 -14.21 -17.10 29.23
N GLN A 82 -12.90 -17.24 29.31
CA GLN A 82 -11.98 -16.84 28.24
C GLN A 82 -11.16 -18.06 27.82
N ALA A 83 -11.08 -18.30 26.53
CA ALA A 83 -10.28 -19.38 25.98
C ALA A 83 -9.77 -19.02 24.58
N ALA A 84 -8.56 -19.49 24.27
CA ALA A 84 -7.99 -19.43 22.93
C ALA A 84 -8.25 -20.76 22.21
N TYR A 85 -8.69 -20.66 20.96
CA TYR A 85 -8.97 -21.82 20.11
C TYR A 85 -8.17 -21.72 18.83
N THR A 86 -7.73 -22.86 18.33
CA THR A 86 -7.11 -22.95 16.99
C THR A 86 -8.04 -23.79 16.13
N LEU A 87 -8.33 -23.31 14.91
CA LEU A 87 -9.06 -24.12 13.94
C LEU A 87 -8.20 -25.33 13.56
N ASP A 88 -8.79 -26.50 13.67
CA ASP A 88 -8.14 -27.75 13.27
C ASP A 88 -8.14 -27.91 11.73
N ASN A 89 -7.58 -29.02 11.24
CA ASN A 89 -7.51 -29.32 9.81
C ASN A 89 -8.89 -29.62 9.20
N SER A 90 -9.90 -29.96 10.03
CA SER A 90 -11.31 -30.10 9.58
C SER A 90 -12.04 -28.75 9.50
N GLY A 91 -11.40 -27.69 10.01
CA GLY A 91 -11.96 -26.36 10.03
C GLY A 91 -12.96 -26.13 11.16
N GLU A 92 -12.81 -26.89 12.26
CA GLU A 92 -13.66 -26.78 13.45
C GLU A 92 -12.86 -26.25 14.64
N ILE A 93 -13.57 -25.66 15.59
CA ILE A 93 -13.06 -25.34 16.93
C ILE A 93 -13.86 -26.13 17.97
N SER A 94 -13.18 -26.69 18.97
CA SER A 94 -13.83 -27.44 20.05
C SER A 94 -14.14 -26.51 21.23
N VAL A 95 -15.36 -26.01 21.29
CA VAL A 95 -15.80 -25.05 22.31
C VAL A 95 -16.40 -25.77 23.51
N GLN A 96 -16.03 -25.34 24.72
CA GLN A 96 -16.53 -25.88 25.96
C GLN A 96 -18.08 -25.87 26.00
N PHE A 97 -18.72 -26.93 26.50
CA PHE A 97 -20.14 -27.19 26.57
C PHE A 97 -20.80 -27.61 25.25
N ILE A 98 -20.46 -27.03 24.12
CA ILE A 98 -21.16 -27.20 22.84
C ILE A 98 -20.41 -28.06 21.82
N GLY A 99 -19.13 -28.45 22.16
CA GLY A 99 -18.34 -29.32 21.29
C GLY A 99 -17.82 -28.63 20.02
N GLY A 100 -17.77 -29.38 18.91
CA GLY A 100 -17.29 -28.91 17.61
C GLY A 100 -18.19 -27.85 16.98
N VAL A 101 -17.58 -26.74 16.59
CA VAL A 101 -18.24 -25.66 15.85
C VAL A 101 -17.49 -25.45 14.54
N ALA A 102 -18.17 -25.69 13.41
CA ALA A 102 -17.59 -25.46 12.08
C ALA A 102 -17.37 -23.96 11.83
N ALA A 103 -16.10 -23.59 11.57
CA ALA A 103 -15.67 -22.21 11.36
C ALA A 103 -15.04 -21.98 9.97
N ASN A 104 -14.58 -23.04 9.29
CA ASN A 104 -13.96 -22.94 7.98
C ASN A 104 -14.88 -22.28 6.94
N GLY A 105 -14.36 -21.28 6.23
CA GLY A 105 -15.12 -20.54 5.22
C GLY A 105 -16.13 -19.53 5.78
N LYS A 106 -16.31 -19.46 7.10
CA LYS A 106 -17.19 -18.50 7.76
C LYS A 106 -16.45 -17.26 8.23
N THR A 107 -17.17 -16.16 8.39
CA THR A 107 -16.65 -14.95 9.02
C THR A 107 -16.67 -15.06 10.55
N LEU A 108 -15.89 -14.21 11.24
CA LEU A 108 -15.94 -14.14 12.71
C LEU A 108 -17.35 -13.91 13.25
N GLU A 109 -18.14 -13.08 12.58
CA GLU A 109 -19.51 -12.78 12.99
C GLU A 109 -20.41 -14.02 12.90
N GLN A 110 -20.31 -14.76 11.80
CA GLN A 110 -21.10 -15.99 11.61
C GLN A 110 -20.76 -17.04 12.67
N VAL A 111 -19.46 -17.24 12.95
CA VAL A 111 -19.04 -18.20 13.98
C VAL A 111 -19.45 -17.75 15.38
N ARG A 112 -19.33 -16.46 15.70
CA ARG A 112 -19.80 -15.87 16.96
C ARG A 112 -21.31 -16.14 17.17
N ASP A 113 -22.10 -15.89 16.15
CA ASP A 113 -23.57 -16.06 16.23
C ASP A 113 -23.96 -17.52 16.36
N ASP A 114 -23.24 -18.43 15.67
CA ASP A 114 -23.40 -19.87 15.81
C ASP A 114 -23.10 -20.35 17.26
N ILE A 115 -21.99 -19.86 17.83
CA ILE A 115 -21.61 -20.15 19.22
C ILE A 115 -22.67 -19.61 20.19
N LYS A 116 -23.09 -18.35 20.03
CA LYS A 116 -24.09 -17.72 20.87
C LYS A 116 -25.40 -18.54 20.88
N LYS A 117 -25.87 -18.90 19.69
CA LYS A 117 -27.12 -19.70 19.52
C LYS A 117 -27.02 -21.03 20.21
N ARG A 118 -25.92 -21.79 20.04
CA ARG A 118 -25.72 -23.09 20.65
C ARG A 118 -25.59 -23.03 22.17
N LEU A 119 -24.89 -21.98 22.69
CA LEU A 119 -24.76 -21.77 24.14
C LEU A 119 -26.10 -21.39 24.80
N ALA A 120 -26.94 -20.61 24.13
CA ALA A 120 -28.27 -20.24 24.60
C ALA A 120 -29.27 -21.42 24.59
N ASP A 121 -28.99 -22.44 23.77
CA ASP A 121 -29.83 -23.66 23.68
C ASP A 121 -29.54 -24.63 24.83
N GLY A 122 -29.97 -24.26 26.04
CA GLY A 122 -29.95 -25.09 27.22
C GLY A 122 -28.68 -25.07 28.08
N TYR A 123 -27.62 -24.33 27.71
CA TYR A 123 -26.38 -24.28 28.50
C TYR A 123 -26.25 -22.99 29.32
N LEU A 124 -26.54 -21.84 28.74
CA LEU A 124 -26.35 -20.51 29.35
C LEU A 124 -27.58 -19.62 29.10
N ASN A 125 -28.01 -18.87 30.14
CA ASN A 125 -29.06 -17.88 30.01
C ASN A 125 -28.44 -16.57 29.45
N ASP A 126 -28.92 -16.12 28.29
CA ASP A 126 -28.54 -14.89 27.60
C ASP A 126 -27.02 -14.64 27.56
N PRO A 127 -26.20 -15.54 26.92
CA PRO A 127 -24.76 -15.37 26.86
C PRO A 127 -24.38 -14.21 25.93
N ILE A 128 -23.44 -13.36 26.38
CA ILE A 128 -22.78 -12.37 25.55
C ILE A 128 -21.48 -12.99 25.04
N VAL A 129 -21.36 -13.19 23.73
CA VAL A 129 -20.22 -13.83 23.10
C VAL A 129 -19.38 -12.79 22.36
N SER A 130 -18.12 -12.69 22.71
CA SER A 130 -17.11 -11.92 21.99
C SER A 130 -16.11 -12.88 21.37
N LEU A 131 -15.92 -12.80 20.05
CA LEU A 131 -14.96 -13.60 19.30
C LEU A 131 -14.03 -12.67 18.55
N THR A 132 -12.72 -12.83 18.73
CA THR A 132 -11.68 -12.03 18.07
C THR A 132 -10.66 -12.93 17.41
N LEU A 133 -10.11 -12.48 16.28
CA LEU A 133 -9.05 -13.16 15.57
C LEU A 133 -7.69 -12.77 16.21
N ALA A 134 -6.98 -13.77 16.77
CA ALA A 134 -5.70 -13.57 17.39
C ALA A 134 -4.54 -13.69 16.39
N GLU A 135 -4.59 -14.73 15.53
CA GLU A 135 -3.58 -14.94 14.49
C GLU A 135 -4.25 -15.47 13.21
N ILE A 136 -3.82 -14.94 12.06
CA ILE A 136 -4.20 -15.42 10.73
C ILE A 136 -3.09 -16.34 10.23
N ASN A 137 -3.36 -17.63 10.14
CA ASN A 137 -2.41 -18.62 9.63
C ASN A 137 -2.88 -19.28 8.34
N SER A 138 -4.17 -19.17 8.04
CA SER A 138 -4.80 -19.74 6.84
C SER A 138 -4.53 -18.96 5.56
N LEU A 139 -4.22 -17.66 5.68
CA LEU A 139 -4.03 -16.78 4.55
C LEU A 139 -2.54 -16.52 4.29
N SER A 140 -2.15 -16.62 3.02
CA SER A 140 -0.76 -16.40 2.60
C SER A 140 -0.69 -15.65 1.26
N LEU A 141 0.50 -15.15 0.99
CA LEU A 141 0.94 -14.56 -0.28
C LEU A 141 1.96 -15.52 -0.88
N SER A 142 2.08 -15.57 -2.20
CA SER A 142 3.11 -16.36 -2.86
C SER A 142 4.22 -15.46 -3.40
N VAL A 143 5.48 -15.79 -3.09
CA VAL A 143 6.65 -15.03 -3.56
C VAL A 143 7.56 -15.92 -4.38
N SER A 144 7.92 -15.47 -5.57
CA SER A 144 8.74 -16.21 -6.52
C SER A 144 9.74 -15.31 -7.27
N GLY A 145 10.74 -15.93 -7.91
CA GLY A 145 11.77 -15.22 -8.68
C GLY A 145 13.00 -14.83 -7.85
N MET A 146 13.59 -13.67 -8.11
CA MET A 146 14.89 -13.25 -7.60
C MET A 146 14.82 -12.65 -6.17
N VAL A 147 14.33 -13.45 -5.22
CA VAL A 147 14.38 -13.19 -3.76
C VAL A 147 15.19 -14.26 -3.07
N THR A 148 15.67 -13.99 -1.86
CA THR A 148 16.51 -14.94 -1.10
C THR A 148 15.73 -16.20 -0.73
N ARG A 149 14.45 -16.07 -0.37
CA ARG A 149 13.57 -17.20 -0.02
C ARG A 149 12.27 -17.08 -0.80
N THR A 150 12.02 -18.03 -1.67
CA THR A 150 10.76 -18.18 -2.42
C THR A 150 9.77 -19.03 -1.62
N GLY A 151 8.48 -18.86 -1.88
CA GLY A 151 7.42 -19.65 -1.27
C GLY A 151 6.33 -18.82 -0.62
N PRO A 152 5.50 -19.42 0.23
CA PRO A 152 4.42 -18.75 0.90
C PRO A 152 4.93 -17.82 2.01
N VAL A 153 4.37 -16.61 2.06
CA VAL A 153 4.58 -15.63 3.13
C VAL A 153 3.24 -15.44 3.83
N LYS A 154 3.21 -15.58 5.15
CA LYS A 154 1.97 -15.38 5.94
C LYS A 154 1.44 -13.97 5.74
N PHE A 155 0.14 -13.90 5.50
CA PHE A 155 -0.56 -12.63 5.43
C PHE A 155 -0.73 -12.02 6.83
N SER A 156 -0.61 -10.71 6.93
CA SER A 156 -0.96 -9.92 8.11
C SER A 156 -1.73 -8.68 7.66
N PRO A 157 -2.77 -8.25 8.37
CA PRO A 157 -3.50 -7.03 8.04
C PRO A 157 -2.56 -5.83 7.93
N GLY A 158 -2.67 -5.08 6.83
CA GLY A 158 -1.81 -3.93 6.56
C GLY A 158 -0.41 -4.26 6.00
N ILE A 159 -0.10 -5.53 5.74
CA ILE A 159 1.18 -5.91 5.13
C ILE A 159 1.35 -5.25 3.75
N THR A 160 2.57 -4.79 3.48
CA THR A 160 2.93 -4.09 2.25
C THR A 160 3.96 -4.86 1.44
N ILE A 161 4.14 -4.48 0.16
CA ILE A 161 5.09 -5.16 -0.73
C ILE A 161 6.52 -5.11 -0.19
N THR A 162 6.96 -4.01 0.42
CA THR A 162 8.31 -3.91 1.01
C THR A 162 8.50 -4.89 2.15
N GLU A 163 7.47 -5.06 2.98
CA GLU A 163 7.50 -6.03 4.09
C GLU A 163 7.48 -7.48 3.58
N VAL A 164 6.71 -7.78 2.54
CA VAL A 164 6.71 -9.12 1.92
C VAL A 164 8.08 -9.48 1.40
N ILE A 165 8.76 -8.55 0.69
CA ILE A 165 10.13 -8.76 0.22
C ILE A 165 11.10 -8.92 1.38
N ALA A 166 10.98 -8.13 2.44
CA ALA A 166 11.83 -8.26 3.64
C ALA A 166 11.64 -9.62 4.32
N ARG A 167 10.40 -10.11 4.48
CA ARG A 167 10.10 -11.44 5.03
C ARG A 167 10.64 -12.57 4.15
N SER A 168 10.77 -12.33 2.84
CA SER A 168 11.41 -13.26 1.89
C SER A 168 12.94 -13.19 1.91
N GLY A 169 13.54 -12.46 2.86
CA GLY A 169 14.98 -12.29 3.01
C GLY A 169 15.62 -11.29 2.06
N GLY A 170 14.81 -10.44 1.43
CA GLY A 170 15.26 -9.40 0.51
C GLY A 170 15.50 -9.88 -0.92
N PHE A 171 15.94 -8.97 -1.75
CA PHE A 171 16.27 -9.22 -3.16
C PHE A 171 17.64 -9.90 -3.30
N THR A 172 17.77 -10.79 -4.30
CA THR A 172 19.08 -11.26 -4.73
C THR A 172 19.83 -10.19 -5.53
N PRO A 173 21.17 -10.29 -5.70
CA PRO A 173 21.95 -9.34 -6.51
C PRO A 173 21.49 -9.22 -7.96
N MET A 174 20.89 -10.28 -8.52
CA MET A 174 20.39 -10.34 -9.89
C MET A 174 18.94 -9.85 -10.03
N ALA A 175 18.31 -9.39 -8.96
CA ALA A 175 16.92 -8.95 -8.98
C ALA A 175 16.72 -7.62 -9.73
N ARG A 176 15.67 -7.55 -10.54
CA ARG A 176 15.19 -6.30 -11.15
C ARG A 176 14.18 -5.64 -10.22
N LYS A 177 14.67 -4.95 -9.19
CA LYS A 177 13.90 -4.44 -8.03
C LYS A 177 12.78 -3.46 -8.40
N ASN A 178 12.95 -2.70 -9.50
CA ASN A 178 11.96 -1.71 -9.95
C ASN A 178 10.98 -2.25 -11.00
N MET A 179 10.90 -3.56 -11.18
CA MET A 179 9.98 -4.24 -12.11
C MET A 179 9.31 -5.45 -11.48
N VAL A 180 9.13 -5.41 -10.16
CA VAL A 180 8.40 -6.46 -9.43
C VAL A 180 6.94 -6.50 -9.90
N LYS A 181 6.45 -7.70 -10.18
CA LYS A 181 5.08 -7.93 -10.61
C LYS A 181 4.26 -8.47 -9.45
N VAL A 182 3.16 -7.83 -9.15
CA VAL A 182 2.15 -8.34 -8.22
C VAL A 182 0.92 -8.69 -9.02
N THR A 183 0.50 -9.93 -8.95
CA THR A 183 -0.70 -10.42 -9.61
C THR A 183 -1.77 -10.70 -8.56
N ARG A 184 -2.94 -10.15 -8.76
CA ARG A 184 -4.10 -10.21 -7.86
C ARG A 184 -5.32 -10.71 -8.60
N MET A 185 -6.12 -11.53 -7.95
CA MET A 185 -7.43 -11.93 -8.45
C MET A 185 -8.49 -10.99 -7.89
N LEU A 186 -9.14 -10.19 -8.74
CA LEU A 186 -10.27 -9.33 -8.38
C LEU A 186 -11.50 -9.77 -9.16
N ASN A 187 -12.54 -10.18 -8.44
CA ASN A 187 -13.81 -10.63 -9.05
C ASN A 187 -13.63 -11.67 -10.18
N GLY A 188 -12.67 -12.58 -10.03
CA GLY A 188 -12.36 -13.60 -11.03
C GLY A 188 -11.49 -13.11 -12.20
N VAL A 189 -11.09 -11.85 -12.21
CA VAL A 189 -10.16 -11.29 -13.21
C VAL A 189 -8.77 -11.18 -12.62
N LYS A 190 -7.78 -11.59 -13.41
CA LYS A 190 -6.37 -11.52 -13.04
C LYS A 190 -5.79 -10.17 -13.43
N GLU A 191 -5.43 -9.35 -12.44
CA GLU A 191 -4.77 -8.06 -12.64
C GLU A 191 -3.30 -8.14 -12.25
N THR A 192 -2.42 -7.51 -13.03
CA THR A 192 -0.98 -7.50 -12.76
C THR A 192 -0.46 -6.08 -12.67
N TYR A 193 0.12 -5.76 -11.53
CA TYR A 193 0.75 -4.48 -11.22
C TYR A 193 2.27 -4.60 -11.33
N LYS A 194 2.91 -3.63 -11.99
CA LYS A 194 4.38 -3.51 -12.03
C LYS A 194 4.81 -2.45 -11.02
N LEU A 195 5.59 -2.85 -10.03
CA LEU A 195 5.94 -2.01 -8.88
C LEU A 195 7.44 -1.69 -8.84
N PRO A 196 7.81 -0.42 -8.69
CA PRO A 196 9.20 0.01 -8.48
C PRO A 196 9.57 -0.10 -6.98
N VAL A 197 9.75 -1.32 -6.48
CA VAL A 197 9.86 -1.59 -5.03
C VAL A 197 11.08 -0.92 -4.39
N GLU A 198 12.19 -0.74 -5.11
CA GLU A 198 13.35 -0.01 -4.63
C GLU A 198 13.00 1.46 -4.38
N ARG A 199 12.35 2.13 -5.33
CA ARG A 199 11.88 3.52 -5.19
C ARG A 199 10.79 3.67 -4.10
N ILE A 200 9.96 2.64 -3.89
CA ILE A 200 9.00 2.59 -2.78
C ILE A 200 9.75 2.53 -1.45
N ALA A 201 10.78 1.69 -1.33
CA ALA A 201 11.58 1.55 -0.11
C ALA A 201 12.37 2.82 0.21
N GLU A 202 12.78 3.60 -0.78
CA GLU A 202 13.44 4.90 -0.67
C GLU A 202 12.45 6.05 -0.35
N GLY A 203 11.14 5.78 -0.33
CA GLY A 203 10.11 6.76 -0.02
C GLY A 203 9.70 7.65 -1.20
N GLU A 204 10.21 7.40 -2.41
CA GLU A 204 9.86 8.17 -3.61
C GLU A 204 8.47 7.85 -4.16
N ARG A 205 7.91 6.71 -3.78
CA ARG A 205 6.60 6.23 -4.21
C ARG A 205 5.81 5.68 -3.03
N PRO A 206 4.48 5.78 -3.04
CA PRO A 206 3.64 5.18 -2.00
C PRO A 206 3.80 3.67 -1.97
N ASN A 207 3.70 3.09 -0.76
CA ASN A 207 3.80 1.65 -0.61
C ASN A 207 2.54 0.95 -1.13
N PHE A 208 2.69 -0.28 -1.62
CA PHE A 208 1.58 -1.05 -2.19
C PHE A 208 1.02 -2.01 -1.13
N PRO A 209 -0.27 -1.87 -0.75
CA PRO A 209 -0.91 -2.77 0.20
C PRO A 209 -1.18 -4.13 -0.46
N MET A 210 -0.78 -5.19 0.24
CA MET A 210 -0.97 -6.55 -0.22
C MET A 210 -2.28 -7.14 0.30
N LEU A 211 -2.89 -8.01 -0.50
CA LEU A 211 -4.08 -8.77 -0.14
C LEU A 211 -3.78 -10.26 -0.05
N PRO A 212 -4.59 -11.04 0.70
CA PRO A 212 -4.47 -12.49 0.71
C PRO A 212 -4.57 -13.08 -0.70
N GLY A 213 -3.72 -14.06 -1.02
CA GLY A 213 -3.70 -14.69 -2.33
C GLY A 213 -2.94 -13.93 -3.42
N ASP A 214 -2.35 -12.77 -3.13
CA ASP A 214 -1.48 -12.08 -4.09
C ASP A 214 -0.25 -12.93 -4.45
N GLU A 215 0.12 -12.94 -5.71
CA GLU A 215 1.32 -13.56 -6.23
C GLU A 215 2.36 -12.49 -6.56
N VAL A 216 3.52 -12.56 -5.91
CA VAL A 216 4.65 -11.66 -6.14
C VAL A 216 5.70 -12.37 -6.98
N PHE A 217 6.07 -11.79 -8.11
CA PHE A 217 7.14 -12.27 -8.98
C PHE A 217 8.22 -11.19 -9.13
N VAL A 218 9.45 -11.56 -8.75
CA VAL A 218 10.63 -10.70 -8.90
C VAL A 218 11.43 -11.16 -10.11
N PRO A 219 11.44 -10.38 -11.22
CA PRO A 219 12.17 -10.77 -12.41
C PRO A 219 13.68 -10.60 -12.24
N GLU A 220 14.43 -11.32 -13.05
CA GLU A 220 15.88 -11.17 -13.19
C GLU A 220 16.23 -9.88 -13.96
N ARG A 221 17.39 -9.29 -13.65
CA ARG A 221 17.95 -8.17 -14.41
C ARG A 221 18.44 -8.70 -15.76
N PRO A 222 18.06 -8.07 -16.89
CA PRO A 222 18.65 -8.41 -18.17
C PRO A 222 20.15 -8.10 -18.16
N TRP A 223 20.91 -8.88 -18.90
CA TRP A 223 22.35 -8.74 -19.10
C TRP A 223 22.71 -7.39 -19.74
#